data_6b385e1406c975da1497bd0af7c4e1c2
#
_entry.id   6b385e1406c975da1497bd0af7c4e1c2
#
_cell.length_a   1.000
_cell.length_b   1.000
_cell.length_c   1.000
_cell.angle_alpha   90.00
_cell.angle_beta   90.00
_cell.angle_gamma   90.00
#
_symmetry.space_group_name_H-M   'P 1'
#
loop_
_entity.id
_entity.type
_entity.pdbx_description
1 polymer ?
#
loop_
_entity_poly.entity_id
_entity_poly.type
_entity_poly.pdbx_seq_one_letter_code
_entity_poly.pdbx_strand_id
1 'polypeptide(L)'
;ADYLWVQYSSELDKTAFCTITYSKTDKKLYVFRQEMSDETLNQAKQDLKSSDSAKVNQAQAVLSSCTKYVDASSKKGTVLANNVKSFQLQVNPADNSVAVIIGFEDTKTKETYKVTSVVGLRNSFVLKKHEWD
;
A
#
# COMPACT_ATOMS: atom_id res chain seq x y z
N ALA A 1 0.90 5.62 -11.29
CA ALA A 1 1.32 5.45 -9.90
C ALA A 1 2.23 4.25 -9.76
N ASP A 2 3.16 4.31 -8.83
CA ASP A 2 4.08 3.21 -8.58
C ASP A 2 3.58 2.29 -7.49
N TYR A 3 2.79 2.82 -6.57
CA TYR A 3 2.24 2.02 -5.49
C TYR A 3 0.99 2.65 -4.88
N LEU A 4 0.20 1.81 -4.23
CA LEU A 4 -0.92 2.19 -3.36
C LEU A 4 -0.68 1.58 -1.99
N TRP A 5 -0.70 2.39 -0.95
CA TRP A 5 -0.59 1.94 0.43
C TRP A 5 -1.86 2.31 1.18
N VAL A 6 -2.46 1.33 1.85
CA VAL A 6 -3.69 1.53 2.62
C VAL A 6 -3.55 0.94 4.02
N GLN A 7 -4.21 1.59 4.94
CA GLN A 7 -4.32 1.17 6.32
C GLN A 7 -5.79 1.04 6.68
N TYR A 8 -6.16 -0.05 7.31
CA TYR A 8 -7.55 -0.27 7.70
C TYR A 8 -7.64 -1.15 8.95
N SER A 9 -8.78 -1.06 9.64
CA SER A 9 -9.05 -1.94 10.78
C SER A 9 -9.49 -3.30 10.23
N SER A 10 -8.72 -4.34 10.49
CA SER A 10 -8.98 -5.69 9.99
C SER A 10 -9.86 -6.50 10.93
N GLU A 11 -9.67 -6.31 12.21
CA GLU A 11 -10.44 -6.91 13.30
C GLU A 11 -10.48 -5.93 14.47
N LEU A 12 -11.23 -6.29 15.51
CA LEU A 12 -11.19 -5.53 16.76
C LEU A 12 -9.75 -5.52 17.29
N ASP A 13 -9.25 -4.33 17.58
CA ASP A 13 -7.90 -4.10 18.11
C ASP A 13 -6.76 -4.54 17.18
N LYS A 14 -7.03 -4.68 15.88
CA LYS A 14 -6.01 -4.99 14.87
C LYS A 14 -6.09 -4.03 13.69
N THR A 15 -4.92 -3.68 13.17
CA THR A 15 -4.78 -2.84 11.99
C THR A 15 -4.02 -3.61 10.91
N ALA A 16 -4.52 -3.55 9.70
CA ALA A 16 -3.85 -4.12 8.54
C ALA A 16 -3.28 -3.01 7.66
N PHE A 17 -2.13 -3.31 7.09
CA PHE A 17 -1.46 -2.48 6.10
C PHE A 17 -1.33 -3.29 4.83
N CYS A 18 -1.81 -2.74 3.74
CA CYS A 18 -1.76 -3.40 2.44
C CYS A 18 -1.09 -2.46 1.45
N THR A 19 -0.09 -2.99 0.75
CA THR A 19 0.60 -2.23 -0.29
C THR A 19 0.49 -2.98 -1.60
N ILE A 20 0.06 -2.27 -2.64
CA ILE A 20 0.06 -2.77 -4.01
C ILE A 20 1.15 -2.01 -4.75
N THR A 21 2.11 -2.71 -5.28
CA THR A 21 3.27 -2.13 -5.97
C THR A 21 3.27 -2.56 -7.43
N TYR A 22 3.50 -1.60 -8.33
CA TYR A 22 3.63 -1.86 -9.75
C TYR A 22 5.10 -1.96 -10.15
N SER A 23 5.46 -3.06 -10.76
CA SER A 23 6.78 -3.26 -11.38
C SER A 23 6.65 -3.13 -12.89
N LYS A 24 7.14 -2.02 -13.41
CA LYS A 24 7.17 -1.74 -14.84
C LYS A 24 8.05 -2.76 -15.60
N THR A 25 9.14 -3.15 -14.98
CA THR A 25 10.10 -4.10 -15.55
C THR A 25 9.48 -5.48 -15.67
N ASP A 26 8.82 -5.95 -14.62
CA ASP A 26 8.20 -7.28 -14.57
C ASP A 26 6.81 -7.29 -15.21
N LYS A 27 6.21 -6.13 -15.44
CA LYS A 27 4.81 -5.97 -15.89
C LYS A 27 3.83 -6.68 -14.96
N LYS A 28 4.07 -6.53 -13.66
CA LYS A 28 3.29 -7.18 -12.62
C LYS A 28 2.88 -6.23 -11.53
N LEU A 29 1.75 -6.54 -10.90
CA LEU A 29 1.37 -5.96 -9.63
C LEU A 29 1.67 -6.97 -8.53
N TYR A 30 2.29 -6.48 -7.46
CA TYR A 30 2.56 -7.25 -6.25
C TYR A 30 1.73 -6.71 -5.10
N VAL A 31 1.27 -7.58 -4.24
CA VAL A 31 0.57 -7.20 -3.01
C VAL A 31 1.34 -7.70 -1.80
N PHE A 32 1.53 -6.82 -0.85
CA PHE A 32 2.10 -7.14 0.46
C PHE A 32 1.10 -6.72 1.53
N ARG A 33 0.82 -7.60 2.48
CA ARG A 33 -0.10 -7.32 3.58
C ARG A 33 0.56 -7.68 4.90
N GLN A 34 0.46 -6.77 5.86
CA GLN A 34 0.92 -6.95 7.22
C GLN A 34 -0.20 -6.57 8.18
N GLU A 35 -0.35 -7.31 9.26
CA GLU A 35 -1.33 -7.04 10.31
C GLU A 35 -0.63 -6.99 11.64
N MET A 36 -1.05 -6.06 12.50
CA MET A 36 -0.52 -6.00 13.86
C MET A 36 -1.59 -5.49 14.82
N SER A 37 -1.41 -5.77 16.11
CA SER A 37 -2.30 -5.26 17.14
C SER A 37 -2.17 -3.75 17.26
N ASP A 38 -3.27 -3.11 17.62
CA ASP A 38 -3.29 -1.66 17.86
C ASP A 38 -2.36 -1.26 19.01
N GLU A 39 -2.24 -2.12 20.01
CA GLU A 39 -1.32 -1.90 21.12
C GLU A 39 0.13 -1.81 20.65
N THR A 40 0.57 -2.77 19.82
CA THR A 40 1.93 -2.77 19.26
C THR A 40 2.16 -1.55 18.38
N LEU A 41 1.18 -1.22 17.54
CA LEU A 41 1.28 -0.08 16.64
C LEU A 41 1.39 1.24 17.42
N ASN A 42 0.53 1.44 18.42
CA ASN A 42 0.53 2.66 19.23
C ASN A 42 1.81 2.78 20.06
N GLN A 43 2.31 1.67 20.59
CA GLN A 43 3.57 1.68 21.32
C GLN A 43 4.75 2.08 20.41
N ALA A 44 4.78 1.55 19.18
CA ALA A 44 5.82 1.92 18.23
C ALA A 44 5.74 3.41 17.86
N LYS A 45 4.54 3.95 17.66
CA LYS A 45 4.37 5.37 17.37
C LYS A 45 4.84 6.25 18.53
N GLN A 46 4.59 5.85 19.76
CA GLN A 46 5.09 6.57 20.92
C GLN A 46 6.61 6.50 21.03
N ASP A 47 7.18 5.33 20.79
CA ASP A 47 8.62 5.12 20.89
C ASP A 47 9.40 5.91 19.82
N LEU A 48 8.79 6.21 18.67
CA LEU A 48 9.40 7.10 17.68
C LEU A 48 9.70 8.49 18.23
N LYS A 49 8.94 8.93 19.22
CA LYS A 49 9.07 10.25 19.86
C LYS A 49 9.94 10.20 21.11
N SER A 50 10.49 9.05 21.45
CA SER A 50 11.35 8.87 22.61
C SER A 50 12.70 9.52 22.42
N SER A 51 13.30 9.96 23.52
CA SER A 51 14.70 10.43 23.54
C SER A 51 15.70 9.28 23.57
N ASP A 52 15.24 8.04 23.84
CA ASP A 52 16.08 6.86 23.85
C ASP A 52 16.24 6.32 22.41
N SER A 53 17.45 6.38 21.88
CA SER A 53 17.74 5.98 20.52
C SER A 53 17.47 4.48 20.26
N ALA A 54 17.65 3.65 21.27
CA ALA A 54 17.35 2.22 21.14
C ALA A 54 15.85 1.97 20.91
N LYS A 55 15.00 2.70 21.63
CA LYS A 55 13.54 2.63 21.44
C LYS A 55 13.12 3.15 20.06
N VAL A 56 13.71 4.25 19.63
CA VAL A 56 13.44 4.82 18.30
C VAL A 56 13.80 3.82 17.20
N ASN A 57 14.98 3.21 17.29
CA ASN A 57 15.44 2.24 16.28
C ASN A 57 14.53 1.01 16.24
N GLN A 58 14.11 0.51 17.40
CA GLN A 58 13.21 -0.63 17.47
C GLN A 58 11.83 -0.27 16.87
N ALA A 59 11.32 0.90 17.18
CA ALA A 59 10.05 1.37 16.62
C ALA A 59 10.11 1.53 15.10
N GLN A 60 11.20 2.06 14.58
CA GLN A 60 11.41 2.18 13.14
C GLN A 60 11.42 0.80 12.47
N ALA A 61 12.04 -0.19 13.08
CA ALA A 61 12.06 -1.55 12.55
C ALA A 61 10.64 -2.15 12.50
N VAL A 62 9.84 -1.95 13.56
CA VAL A 62 8.46 -2.42 13.61
C VAL A 62 7.61 -1.75 12.53
N LEU A 63 7.66 -0.43 12.44
CA LEU A 63 6.83 0.32 11.50
C LEU A 63 7.25 0.09 10.04
N SER A 64 8.54 -0.03 9.76
CA SER A 64 8.98 -0.30 8.41
C SER A 64 8.57 -1.68 7.91
N SER A 65 8.31 -2.63 8.81
CA SER A 65 7.78 -3.94 8.41
C SER A 65 6.38 -3.82 7.77
N CYS A 66 5.65 -2.74 8.06
CA CYS A 66 4.31 -2.49 7.53
C CYS A 66 4.32 -1.87 6.13
N THR A 67 5.48 -1.46 5.64
CA THR A 67 5.59 -0.66 4.41
C THR A 67 6.58 -1.25 3.41
N LYS A 68 6.52 -2.54 3.20
CA LYS A 68 7.43 -3.27 2.29
C LYS A 68 7.13 -3.06 0.81
N TYR A 69 6.58 -1.91 0.49
CA TYR A 69 6.31 -1.53 -0.89
C TYR A 69 7.51 -0.89 -1.58
N VAL A 70 8.49 -0.48 -0.80
CA VAL A 70 9.48 0.55 -1.14
C VAL A 70 10.22 0.25 -2.43
N ASP A 71 10.39 -1.00 -2.72
CA ASP A 71 11.18 -1.40 -3.87
C ASP A 71 10.47 -2.54 -4.58
N ALA A 72 9.89 -2.22 -5.73
CA ALA A 72 9.27 -3.23 -6.57
C ALA A 72 10.28 -4.30 -7.01
N SER A 73 11.56 -3.95 -7.09
CA SER A 73 12.60 -4.91 -7.44
C SER A 73 12.86 -5.92 -6.34
N SER A 74 12.51 -5.60 -5.10
CA SER A 74 12.65 -6.53 -3.98
C SER A 74 11.71 -7.73 -4.09
N LYS A 75 10.66 -7.61 -4.89
CA LYS A 75 9.66 -8.66 -5.15
C LYS A 75 9.09 -9.28 -3.88
N LYS A 76 8.96 -8.46 -2.84
CA LYS A 76 8.36 -8.89 -1.58
C LYS A 76 6.85 -8.81 -1.70
N GLY A 77 6.21 -9.92 -1.43
CA GLY A 77 4.77 -10.06 -1.53
C GLY A 77 4.36 -11.06 -2.59
N THR A 78 3.07 -11.12 -2.83
CA THR A 78 2.46 -12.07 -3.76
C THR A 78 2.13 -11.37 -5.07
N VAL A 79 2.25 -12.09 -6.19
CA VAL A 79 1.83 -11.56 -7.48
C VAL A 79 0.31 -11.44 -7.50
N LEU A 80 -0.18 -10.23 -7.70
CA LEU A 80 -1.60 -9.93 -7.79
C LEU A 80 -2.10 -10.01 -9.23
N ALA A 81 -1.30 -9.54 -10.19
CA ALA A 81 -1.68 -9.54 -11.60
C ALA A 81 -0.44 -9.58 -12.48
N ASN A 82 -0.59 -10.23 -13.64
CA ASN A 82 0.44 -10.33 -14.68
C ASN A 82 0.05 -9.48 -15.89
N ASN A 83 1.01 -9.23 -16.77
CA ASN A 83 0.79 -8.50 -18.02
C ASN A 83 0.17 -7.13 -17.81
N VAL A 84 0.62 -6.44 -16.76
CA VAL A 84 0.14 -5.12 -16.41
C VAL A 84 0.99 -4.09 -17.14
N LYS A 85 0.32 -3.25 -17.94
CA LYS A 85 0.96 -2.20 -18.72
C LYS A 85 0.94 -0.86 -18.00
N SER A 86 -0.09 -0.61 -17.19
CA SER A 86 -0.23 0.64 -16.46
C SER A 86 -0.99 0.43 -15.15
N PHE A 87 -0.71 1.29 -14.20
CA PHE A 87 -1.38 1.32 -12.91
C PHE A 87 -1.60 2.78 -12.53
N GLN A 88 -2.85 3.20 -12.47
CA GLN A 88 -3.22 4.58 -12.21
C GLN A 88 -4.22 4.67 -11.06
N LEU A 89 -4.10 5.74 -10.31
CA LEU A 89 -5.00 6.06 -9.20
C LEU A 89 -5.62 7.43 -9.46
N GLN A 90 -6.93 7.52 -9.30
CA GLN A 90 -7.65 8.80 -9.34
C GLN A 90 -8.40 8.99 -8.03
N VAL A 91 -8.06 10.05 -7.34
CA VAL A 91 -8.69 10.38 -6.07
C VAL A 91 -9.76 11.42 -6.29
N ASN A 92 -10.98 11.15 -5.81
CA ASN A 92 -12.06 12.11 -5.81
C ASN A 92 -12.38 12.50 -4.37
N PRO A 93 -11.86 13.64 -3.89
CA PRO A 93 -12.10 14.05 -2.50
C PRO A 93 -13.53 14.50 -2.25
N ALA A 94 -14.28 14.83 -3.29
CA ALA A 94 -15.67 15.28 -3.14
C ALA A 94 -16.58 14.17 -2.62
N ASP A 95 -16.33 12.91 -2.97
CA ASP A 95 -17.12 11.76 -2.51
C ASP A 95 -16.29 10.71 -1.77
N ASN A 96 -15.07 11.04 -1.37
CA ASN A 96 -14.15 10.14 -0.68
C ASN A 96 -13.95 8.81 -1.43
N SER A 97 -13.74 8.88 -2.73
CA SER A 97 -13.50 7.69 -3.53
C SER A 97 -12.12 7.68 -4.17
N VAL A 98 -11.65 6.48 -4.45
CA VAL A 98 -10.42 6.24 -5.21
C VAL A 98 -10.76 5.29 -6.35
N ALA A 99 -10.47 5.71 -7.57
CA ALA A 99 -10.55 4.85 -8.73
C ALA A 99 -9.18 4.22 -8.98
N VAL A 100 -9.15 2.90 -9.09
CA VAL A 100 -7.95 2.15 -9.43
C VAL A 100 -8.11 1.68 -10.86
N ILE A 101 -7.22 2.11 -11.73
CA ILE A 101 -7.27 1.81 -13.16
C ILE A 101 -6.05 0.99 -13.54
N ILE A 102 -6.28 -0.25 -13.96
CA ILE A 102 -5.22 -1.17 -14.33
C ILE A 102 -5.32 -1.44 -15.83
N GLY A 103 -4.25 -1.13 -16.54
CA GLY A 103 -4.12 -1.45 -17.95
C GLY A 103 -3.41 -2.79 -18.13
N PHE A 104 -3.98 -3.65 -18.94
CA PHE A 104 -3.43 -4.96 -19.27
C PHE A 104 -3.07 -5.04 -20.76
N GLU A 105 -2.14 -5.92 -21.09
CA GLU A 105 -1.77 -6.20 -22.46
C GLU A 105 -1.86 -7.70 -22.74
N ASP A 106 -2.56 -8.07 -23.80
CA ASP A 106 -2.56 -9.45 -24.27
C ASP A 106 -1.20 -9.77 -24.88
N THR A 107 -0.55 -10.84 -24.42
CA THR A 107 0.79 -11.19 -24.85
C THR A 107 0.87 -11.66 -26.30
N LYS A 108 -0.22 -12.18 -26.85
CA LYS A 108 -0.29 -12.71 -28.21
C LYS A 108 -0.66 -11.64 -29.22
N THR A 109 -1.76 -10.92 -28.97
CA THR A 109 -2.31 -9.93 -29.91
C THR A 109 -1.75 -8.53 -29.70
N LYS A 110 -1.11 -8.29 -28.57
CA LYS A 110 -0.65 -6.96 -28.14
C LYS A 110 -1.79 -5.95 -27.93
N GLU A 111 -3.02 -6.42 -27.91
CA GLU A 111 -4.16 -5.57 -27.57
C GLU A 111 -4.12 -5.16 -26.11
N THR A 112 -4.57 -3.96 -25.83
CA THR A 112 -4.61 -3.42 -24.47
C THR A 112 -6.05 -3.21 -24.03
N TYR A 113 -6.31 -3.41 -22.75
CA TYR A 113 -7.61 -3.13 -22.16
C TYR A 113 -7.43 -2.63 -20.72
N LYS A 114 -8.42 -1.91 -20.24
CA LYS A 114 -8.37 -1.32 -18.89
C LYS A 114 -9.50 -1.87 -18.03
N VAL A 115 -9.17 -2.09 -16.76
CA VAL A 115 -10.14 -2.43 -15.73
C VAL A 115 -10.15 -1.29 -14.73
N THR A 116 -11.33 -0.78 -14.40
CA THR A 116 -11.50 0.29 -13.43
C THR A 116 -12.32 -0.22 -12.26
N SER A 117 -11.83 0.00 -11.05
CA SER A 117 -12.56 -0.28 -9.82
C SER A 117 -12.61 1.01 -8.98
N VAL A 118 -13.79 1.34 -8.47
CA VAL A 118 -13.96 2.52 -7.62
C VAL A 118 -14.27 2.07 -6.21
N VAL A 119 -13.50 2.57 -5.25
CA VAL A 119 -13.66 2.24 -3.83
C VAL A 119 -14.04 3.51 -3.08
N GLY A 120 -15.19 3.48 -2.41
CA GLY A 120 -15.59 4.54 -1.49
C GLY A 120 -14.97 4.32 -0.13
N LEU A 121 -14.54 5.40 0.50
CA LEU A 121 -13.94 5.36 1.84
C LEU A 121 -14.92 5.98 2.85
N ARG A 122 -14.98 5.40 4.04
CA ARG A 122 -15.89 5.88 5.08
C ARG A 122 -15.46 7.22 5.67
N ASN A 123 -14.15 7.42 5.76
CA ASN A 123 -13.57 8.61 6.33
C ASN A 123 -12.83 9.39 5.28
N SER A 124 -12.66 10.69 5.51
CA SER A 124 -11.83 11.52 4.65
C SER A 124 -10.41 10.96 4.61
N PHE A 125 -9.78 11.08 3.45
CA PHE A 125 -8.40 10.67 3.28
C PHE A 125 -7.59 11.81 2.67
N VAL A 126 -6.29 11.75 2.88
CA VAL A 126 -5.35 12.67 2.27
C VAL A 126 -4.33 11.84 1.50
N LEU A 127 -4.18 12.15 0.21
CA LEU A 127 -3.19 11.48 -0.61
C LEU A 127 -1.83 12.13 -0.36
N LYS A 128 -0.98 11.45 0.37
CA LYS A 128 0.37 11.91 0.69
C LYS A 128 1.29 10.70 0.78
N LYS A 129 2.59 10.95 0.88
CA LYS A 129 3.52 9.89 1.29
C LYS A 129 3.06 9.39 2.65
N HIS A 130 3.18 8.08 2.85
CA HIS A 130 2.84 7.52 4.16
C HIS A 130 3.77 8.12 5.22
N GLU A 131 3.18 8.61 6.29
CA GLU A 131 3.88 9.17 7.43
C GLU A 131 3.27 8.60 8.70
N TRP A 132 4.10 8.41 9.71
CA TRP A 132 3.64 7.93 11.01
C TRP A 132 3.43 9.11 11.94
N ASP A 133 2.18 9.41 12.18
CA ASP A 133 1.81 10.49 13.10
C ASP A 133 1.79 10.01 14.56
#